data_6815bead5e7c157d3b6f83748614ca2b
#
_entry.id   6815bead5e7c157d3b6f83748614ca2b
#
_cell.length_a   1.000
_cell.length_b   1.000
_cell.length_c   1.000
_cell.angle_alpha   90.00
_cell.angle_beta   90.00
_cell.angle_gamma   90.00
#
_symmetry.space_group_name_H-M   'P 1'
#
loop_
_entity.id
_entity.type
_entity.pdbx_description
1 polymer ?
#
loop_
_entity_poly.entity_id
_entity_poly.type
_entity_poly.pdbx_seq_one_letter_code
_entity_poly.pdbx_strand_id
1 'polypeptide(L)'
;MYREKAISQKEYEEAKAYDLKKDFLPTEQANVNTEGYLYYTVLDKAVEIVMDLDMKKAKVNRDDLDQVGLDQYEEQARREIQSQGYTIQSTIDQNIYNTMQTAVANYGYLLDDGTADVNGNTMIETGNILMDNATGRILGFIGGRNFDINQNNHAFNADRQVGSTIKPISVYGPAIDQGIIGSESRLANYPTTYADGREFVNSTNVDLNQFVTVRNALNWSFNIPVVHVNNELRKKMGDDNFSYNHYLSKMNYPASDAWAYESAPLGSVETNVVTQTNGFQALANKGKYQKAYMIEKITDNSGHVVYEHKDEGTQVYSPATASIMNDLLRSVVDSANTTKFKPTLAGLNPHLASADWVGKTGTTDEFKDSWLIVSTPTVTLSSWAGHDLPAPMTMTSGDNNGNYMANLANALYYANPELFGIGQKFELDPSVIKSKVSEFTGEKPGSITYNGAKFNTPGKTTISYYAKDGAPQSTYKFGIGGTDSNYASYWGNLAPRATTNNNNNKNNDNKKNDN
;
A
#
# COMPACT_ATOMS: atom_id res chain seq x y z
N MET A 1 -18.90 -33.45 -46.10
CA MET A 1 -18.32 -34.85 -46.01
C MET A 1 -18.92 -35.79 -47.07
N TYR A 2 -20.24 -36.11 -47.09
CA TYR A 2 -20.81 -37.02 -48.12
C TYR A 2 -20.77 -36.41 -49.53
N ARG A 3 -21.11 -35.13 -49.70
CA ARG A 3 -21.04 -34.40 -50.98
C ARG A 3 -19.62 -34.38 -51.59
N GLU A 4 -18.60 -34.32 -50.71
CA GLU A 4 -17.18 -34.30 -51.08
C GLU A 4 -16.57 -35.69 -51.16
N LYS A 5 -17.41 -36.76 -51.10
CA LYS A 5 -17.01 -38.18 -51.14
C LYS A 5 -16.00 -38.60 -50.07
N ALA A 6 -15.92 -37.87 -48.95
CA ALA A 6 -15.06 -38.20 -47.84
C ALA A 6 -15.65 -39.29 -46.96
N ILE A 7 -16.96 -39.55 -47.04
CA ILE A 7 -17.66 -40.67 -46.40
C ILE A 7 -18.61 -41.32 -47.44
N SER A 8 -18.90 -42.60 -47.27
CA SER A 8 -19.83 -43.36 -48.08
C SER A 8 -21.29 -42.96 -47.78
N GLN A 9 -22.22 -43.28 -48.66
CA GLN A 9 -23.65 -43.07 -48.43
C GLN A 9 -24.12 -43.83 -47.18
N LYS A 10 -23.62 -45.03 -46.93
CA LYS A 10 -23.95 -45.82 -45.75
C LYS A 10 -23.52 -45.11 -44.48
N GLU A 11 -22.27 -44.62 -44.42
CA GLU A 11 -21.77 -43.88 -43.26
C GLU A 11 -22.55 -42.58 -43.04
N TYR A 12 -22.95 -41.90 -44.12
CA TYR A 12 -23.78 -40.72 -44.03
C TYR A 12 -25.17 -41.01 -43.45
N GLU A 13 -25.84 -42.06 -43.89
CA GLU A 13 -27.16 -42.44 -43.34
C GLU A 13 -27.09 -42.98 -41.91
N GLU A 14 -26.02 -43.72 -41.59
CA GLU A 14 -25.75 -44.18 -40.22
C GLU A 14 -25.50 -42.98 -39.28
N ALA A 15 -24.65 -42.02 -39.68
CA ALA A 15 -24.38 -40.82 -38.89
C ALA A 15 -25.62 -39.94 -38.75
N LYS A 16 -26.48 -39.86 -39.79
CA LYS A 16 -27.71 -39.10 -39.75
C LYS A 16 -28.78 -39.74 -38.86
N ALA A 17 -28.82 -41.09 -38.79
CA ALA A 17 -29.73 -41.87 -37.96
C ALA A 17 -29.22 -42.01 -36.51
N TYR A 18 -27.97 -41.62 -36.26
CA TYR A 18 -27.37 -41.75 -34.92
C TYR A 18 -28.01 -40.80 -33.94
N ASP A 19 -28.48 -41.32 -32.82
CA ASP A 19 -29.02 -40.52 -31.73
C ASP A 19 -27.89 -39.98 -30.83
N LEU A 20 -27.43 -38.79 -31.11
CA LEU A 20 -26.39 -38.12 -30.35
C LEU A 20 -26.69 -38.01 -28.84
N LYS A 21 -27.97 -38.06 -28.46
CA LYS A 21 -28.36 -38.01 -27.04
C LYS A 21 -27.85 -39.19 -26.22
N LYS A 22 -27.50 -40.30 -26.89
CA LYS A 22 -26.92 -41.48 -26.23
C LYS A 22 -25.49 -41.29 -25.77
N ASP A 23 -24.77 -40.33 -26.38
CA ASP A 23 -23.40 -40.03 -26.05
C ASP A 23 -23.29 -38.82 -25.11
N PHE A 24 -24.37 -38.09 -24.89
CA PHE A 24 -24.38 -37.12 -23.82
C PHE A 24 -24.29 -37.89 -22.51
N LEU A 25 -23.19 -37.70 -21.79
CA LEU A 25 -23.12 -38.02 -20.38
C LEU A 25 -24.36 -37.38 -19.72
N PRO A 26 -25.03 -38.09 -18.76
CA PRO A 26 -26.08 -37.44 -17.98
C PRO A 26 -25.51 -36.11 -17.54
N THR A 27 -26.22 -35.03 -17.79
CA THR A 27 -25.91 -33.77 -17.17
C THR A 27 -26.04 -34.08 -15.66
N GLU A 28 -24.91 -34.43 -15.02
CA GLU A 28 -24.83 -34.12 -13.60
C GLU A 28 -25.28 -32.68 -13.60
N GLN A 29 -26.36 -32.40 -12.88
CA GLN A 29 -26.75 -31.00 -12.64
C GLN A 29 -25.48 -30.39 -12.14
N ALA A 30 -24.80 -29.63 -13.00
CA ALA A 30 -23.66 -28.84 -12.60
C ALA A 30 -24.18 -28.11 -11.39
N ASN A 31 -23.69 -28.49 -10.22
CA ASN A 31 -24.02 -27.81 -9.00
C ASN A 31 -23.63 -26.37 -9.26
N VAL A 32 -24.65 -25.58 -9.59
CA VAL A 32 -24.47 -24.19 -9.95
C VAL A 32 -23.78 -23.58 -8.73
N ASN A 33 -22.51 -23.19 -8.88
CA ASN A 33 -21.70 -22.42 -7.94
C ASN A 33 -21.19 -23.11 -6.67
N THR A 34 -20.59 -24.29 -6.75
CA THR A 34 -19.77 -24.82 -5.63
C THR A 34 -18.32 -24.37 -5.65
N GLU A 35 -17.89 -23.61 -6.67
CA GLU A 35 -16.45 -23.46 -6.96
C GLU A 35 -15.76 -22.29 -6.21
N GLY A 36 -16.46 -21.32 -5.67
CA GLY A 36 -15.91 -20.24 -4.83
C GLY A 36 -14.84 -19.35 -5.48
N TYR A 37 -14.38 -18.34 -4.74
CA TYR A 37 -13.38 -17.36 -5.24
C TYR A 37 -12.09 -18.01 -5.76
N LEU A 38 -11.60 -19.07 -5.10
CA LEU A 38 -10.32 -19.69 -5.47
C LEU A 38 -10.33 -20.24 -6.89
N TYR A 39 -11.35 -21.02 -7.21
CA TYR A 39 -11.45 -21.66 -8.53
C TYR A 39 -11.48 -20.64 -9.66
N TYR A 40 -12.39 -19.66 -9.57
CA TYR A 40 -12.51 -18.64 -10.61
C TYR A 40 -11.26 -17.79 -10.75
N THR A 41 -10.65 -17.40 -9.63
CA THR A 41 -9.42 -16.60 -9.68
C THR A 41 -8.24 -17.38 -10.29
N VAL A 42 -8.07 -18.65 -9.92
CA VAL A 42 -7.02 -19.50 -10.51
C VAL A 42 -7.28 -19.73 -12.00
N LEU A 43 -8.54 -19.99 -12.38
CA LEU A 43 -8.92 -20.17 -13.78
C LEU A 43 -8.64 -18.90 -14.60
N ASP A 44 -9.07 -17.75 -14.13
CA ASP A 44 -8.86 -16.47 -14.84
C ASP A 44 -7.38 -16.14 -14.98
N LYS A 45 -6.56 -16.35 -13.94
CA LYS A 45 -5.11 -16.17 -14.03
C LYS A 45 -4.43 -17.18 -14.96
N ALA A 46 -4.91 -18.40 -15.04
CA ALA A 46 -4.43 -19.37 -16.01
C ALA A 46 -4.83 -18.99 -17.44
N VAL A 47 -6.05 -18.48 -17.63
CA VAL A 47 -6.54 -17.98 -18.93
C VAL A 47 -5.67 -16.81 -19.40
N GLU A 48 -5.37 -15.82 -18.54
CA GLU A 48 -4.46 -14.72 -18.86
C GLU A 48 -3.10 -15.22 -19.37
N ILE A 49 -2.53 -16.22 -18.69
CA ILE A 49 -1.22 -16.80 -19.05
C ILE A 49 -1.28 -17.51 -20.41
N VAL A 50 -2.28 -18.37 -20.64
CA VAL A 50 -2.42 -19.11 -21.90
C VAL A 50 -2.70 -18.15 -23.05
N MET A 51 -3.56 -17.15 -22.85
CA MET A 51 -3.82 -16.07 -23.81
C MET A 51 -2.52 -15.35 -24.23
N ASP A 52 -1.68 -14.95 -23.26
CA ASP A 52 -0.40 -14.29 -23.55
C ASP A 52 0.57 -15.21 -24.32
N LEU A 53 0.58 -16.50 -24.00
CA LEU A 53 1.38 -17.50 -24.73
C LEU A 53 0.90 -17.67 -26.17
N ASP A 54 -0.40 -17.71 -26.40
CA ASP A 54 -1.00 -17.83 -27.74
C ASP A 54 -0.76 -16.58 -28.59
N MET A 55 -0.94 -15.40 -28.02
CA MET A 55 -0.60 -14.15 -28.69
C MET A 55 0.88 -14.07 -29.06
N LYS A 56 1.77 -14.47 -28.14
CA LYS A 56 3.21 -14.53 -28.41
C LYS A 56 3.55 -15.52 -29.54
N LYS A 57 2.93 -16.69 -29.56
CA LYS A 57 3.08 -17.70 -30.60
C LYS A 57 2.58 -17.20 -31.96
N ALA A 58 1.46 -16.45 -31.96
CA ALA A 58 0.89 -15.81 -33.13
C ALA A 58 1.65 -14.53 -33.56
N LYS A 59 2.59 -14.02 -32.74
CA LYS A 59 3.31 -12.75 -32.92
C LYS A 59 2.36 -11.55 -32.96
N VAL A 60 1.31 -11.58 -32.16
CA VAL A 60 0.34 -10.51 -31.98
C VAL A 60 0.70 -9.76 -30.71
N ASN A 61 0.71 -8.42 -30.79
CA ASN A 61 0.87 -7.60 -29.60
C ASN A 61 -0.51 -7.29 -29.01
N ARG A 62 -0.64 -7.39 -27.69
CA ARG A 62 -1.89 -7.09 -26.97
C ARG A 62 -2.39 -5.68 -27.22
N ASP A 63 -1.47 -4.71 -27.31
CA ASP A 63 -1.78 -3.29 -27.53
C ASP A 63 -2.29 -2.99 -28.95
N ASP A 64 -2.13 -3.91 -29.90
CA ASP A 64 -2.60 -3.79 -31.27
C ASP A 64 -4.02 -4.35 -31.46
N LEU A 65 -4.61 -4.95 -30.42
CA LEU A 65 -5.95 -5.55 -30.46
C LEU A 65 -6.99 -4.60 -29.88
N ASP A 66 -8.17 -4.60 -30.51
CA ASP A 66 -9.36 -4.05 -29.89
C ASP A 66 -9.99 -5.04 -28.86
N GLN A 67 -11.02 -4.60 -28.16
CA GLN A 67 -11.67 -5.44 -27.14
C GLN A 67 -12.20 -6.76 -27.73
N VAL A 68 -12.73 -6.74 -28.96
CA VAL A 68 -13.25 -7.94 -29.62
C VAL A 68 -12.14 -8.95 -29.88
N GLY A 69 -10.96 -8.48 -30.29
CA GLY A 69 -9.78 -9.31 -30.49
C GLY A 69 -9.28 -9.91 -29.17
N LEU A 70 -9.25 -9.11 -28.11
CA LEU A 70 -8.88 -9.59 -26.77
C LEU A 70 -9.86 -10.65 -26.25
N ASP A 71 -11.17 -10.43 -26.37
CA ASP A 71 -12.21 -11.38 -25.96
C ASP A 71 -12.12 -12.70 -26.72
N GLN A 72 -11.75 -12.66 -28.02
CA GLN A 72 -11.54 -13.88 -28.81
C GLN A 72 -10.37 -14.73 -28.32
N TYR A 73 -9.24 -14.08 -27.99
CA TYR A 73 -8.07 -14.79 -27.42
C TYR A 73 -8.38 -15.32 -26.02
N GLU A 74 -9.07 -14.57 -25.19
CA GLU A 74 -9.50 -15.02 -23.86
C GLU A 74 -10.41 -16.25 -23.96
N GLU A 75 -11.44 -16.20 -24.82
CA GLU A 75 -12.36 -17.33 -25.01
C GLU A 75 -11.65 -18.56 -25.59
N GLN A 76 -10.68 -18.36 -26.49
CA GLN A 76 -9.84 -19.44 -27.00
C GLN A 76 -9.02 -20.08 -25.89
N ALA A 77 -8.31 -19.29 -25.10
CA ALA A 77 -7.51 -19.77 -23.97
C ALA A 77 -8.36 -20.51 -22.93
N ARG A 78 -9.55 -19.98 -22.61
CA ARG A 78 -10.51 -20.61 -21.69
C ARG A 78 -10.96 -21.99 -22.22
N ARG A 79 -11.30 -22.09 -23.50
CA ARG A 79 -11.64 -23.38 -24.14
C ARG A 79 -10.48 -24.35 -24.14
N GLU A 80 -9.27 -23.87 -24.38
CA GLU A 80 -8.07 -24.69 -24.39
C GLU A 80 -7.83 -25.29 -23.02
N ILE A 81 -7.87 -24.51 -21.96
CA ILE A 81 -7.70 -24.98 -20.56
C ILE A 81 -8.76 -26.03 -20.21
N GLN A 82 -10.01 -25.81 -20.58
CA GLN A 82 -11.12 -26.71 -20.27
C GLN A 82 -11.11 -28.03 -21.07
N SER A 83 -10.60 -28.00 -22.31
CA SER A 83 -10.68 -29.14 -23.23
C SER A 83 -9.42 -29.99 -23.33
N GLN A 84 -8.23 -29.43 -23.03
CA GLN A 84 -6.96 -30.11 -23.23
C GLN A 84 -6.40 -30.79 -21.98
N GLY A 85 -7.14 -30.74 -20.85
CA GLY A 85 -6.77 -31.45 -19.62
C GLY A 85 -5.51 -30.87 -18.96
N TYR A 86 -5.39 -29.54 -18.93
CA TYR A 86 -4.28 -28.87 -18.25
C TYR A 86 -4.33 -29.10 -16.74
N THR A 87 -3.15 -29.31 -16.15
CA THR A 87 -2.96 -29.29 -14.71
C THR A 87 -2.35 -27.95 -14.31
N ILE A 88 -3.06 -27.20 -13.47
CA ILE A 88 -2.66 -25.89 -12.98
C ILE A 88 -2.19 -26.03 -11.54
N GLN A 89 -0.92 -25.73 -11.29
CA GLN A 89 -0.33 -25.68 -9.96
C GLN A 89 -0.33 -24.22 -9.48
N SER A 90 -1.13 -23.91 -8.47
CA SER A 90 -1.16 -22.58 -7.86
C SER A 90 -0.15 -22.44 -6.74
N THR A 91 0.16 -21.18 -6.36
CA THR A 91 0.99 -20.83 -5.20
C THR A 91 0.22 -20.87 -3.89
N ILE A 92 -1.10 -21.04 -3.95
CA ILE A 92 -1.98 -20.97 -2.79
C ILE A 92 -1.71 -22.15 -1.85
N ASP A 93 -1.42 -21.83 -0.60
CA ASP A 93 -1.35 -22.82 0.46
C ASP A 93 -2.76 -23.15 0.97
N GLN A 94 -3.13 -24.42 0.91
CA GLN A 94 -4.47 -24.88 1.25
C GLN A 94 -4.83 -24.57 2.71
N ASN A 95 -3.89 -24.76 3.64
CA ASN A 95 -4.14 -24.52 5.06
C ASN A 95 -4.29 -23.02 5.35
N ILE A 96 -3.43 -22.19 4.75
CA ILE A 96 -3.51 -20.74 4.85
C ILE A 96 -4.83 -20.24 4.26
N TYR A 97 -5.18 -20.67 3.02
CA TYR A 97 -6.41 -20.24 2.37
C TYR A 97 -7.64 -20.59 3.20
N ASN A 98 -7.77 -21.85 3.62
CA ASN A 98 -8.90 -22.31 4.44
C ASN A 98 -8.99 -21.55 5.78
N THR A 99 -7.83 -21.24 6.38
CA THR A 99 -7.78 -20.43 7.59
C THR A 99 -8.27 -19.01 7.34
N MET A 100 -7.89 -18.39 6.21
CA MET A 100 -8.36 -17.06 5.83
C MET A 100 -9.88 -17.03 5.61
N GLN A 101 -10.45 -18.04 4.92
CA GLN A 101 -11.91 -18.16 4.73
C GLN A 101 -12.63 -18.33 6.07
N THR A 102 -12.11 -19.17 6.95
CA THR A 102 -12.67 -19.36 8.30
C THR A 102 -12.55 -18.08 9.14
N ALA A 103 -11.45 -17.36 9.03
CA ALA A 103 -11.24 -16.11 9.76
C ALA A 103 -12.21 -15.00 9.32
N VAL A 104 -12.46 -14.84 8.01
CA VAL A 104 -13.41 -13.83 7.54
C VAL A 104 -14.84 -14.19 7.93
N ALA A 105 -15.22 -15.46 7.91
CA ALA A 105 -16.52 -15.92 8.38
C ALA A 105 -16.73 -15.63 9.88
N ASN A 106 -15.69 -15.83 10.69
CA ASN A 106 -15.77 -15.66 12.15
C ASN A 106 -15.60 -14.22 12.61
N TYR A 107 -14.82 -13.39 11.91
CA TYR A 107 -14.38 -12.06 12.37
C TYR A 107 -14.79 -10.94 11.42
N GLY A 108 -15.33 -11.22 10.24
CA GLY A 108 -15.73 -10.20 9.26
C GLY A 108 -16.75 -9.20 9.82
N TYR A 109 -17.58 -9.61 10.78
CA TYR A 109 -18.54 -8.72 11.46
C TYR A 109 -17.86 -7.57 12.23
N LEU A 110 -16.57 -7.69 12.56
CA LEU A 110 -15.82 -6.59 13.21
C LEU A 110 -15.66 -5.38 12.30
N LEU A 111 -15.83 -5.55 11.00
CA LEU A 111 -15.79 -4.45 10.02
C LEU A 111 -17.09 -3.63 10.03
N ASP A 112 -18.22 -4.27 10.38
CA ASP A 112 -19.53 -3.64 10.31
C ASP A 112 -19.65 -2.50 11.35
N ASP A 113 -20.11 -1.35 10.91
CA ASP A 113 -20.21 -0.14 11.73
C ASP A 113 -21.65 0.45 11.78
N GLY A 114 -22.62 -0.28 11.23
CA GLY A 114 -24.03 0.08 11.20
C GLY A 114 -24.42 1.04 10.08
N THR A 115 -23.47 1.44 9.23
CA THR A 115 -23.77 2.21 8.01
C THR A 115 -24.36 1.30 6.93
N ALA A 116 -24.92 1.89 5.88
CA ALA A 116 -25.49 1.16 4.76
C ALA A 116 -25.17 1.85 3.44
N ASP A 117 -25.06 1.05 2.38
CA ASP A 117 -24.99 1.55 1.02
C ASP A 117 -26.33 2.11 0.51
N VAL A 118 -26.35 2.59 -0.74
CA VAL A 118 -27.56 3.18 -1.36
C VAL A 118 -28.72 2.18 -1.52
N ASN A 119 -28.45 0.88 -1.44
CA ASN A 119 -29.44 -0.19 -1.52
C ASN A 119 -29.89 -0.68 -0.13
N GLY A 120 -29.34 -0.09 0.94
CA GLY A 120 -29.64 -0.48 2.32
C GLY A 120 -28.86 -1.71 2.81
N ASN A 121 -27.82 -2.16 2.09
CA ASN A 121 -26.95 -3.23 2.52
C ASN A 121 -25.97 -2.70 3.58
N THR A 122 -26.01 -3.31 4.77
CA THR A 122 -25.18 -2.90 5.93
C THR A 122 -23.88 -3.67 6.06
N MET A 123 -23.67 -4.71 5.26
CA MET A 123 -22.45 -5.52 5.29
C MET A 123 -21.29 -4.74 4.69
N ILE A 124 -20.24 -4.57 5.46
CA ILE A 124 -18.95 -4.04 4.98
C ILE A 124 -18.17 -5.20 4.38
N GLU A 125 -17.86 -5.13 3.09
CA GLU A 125 -17.05 -6.11 2.37
C GLU A 125 -15.56 -5.94 2.63
N THR A 126 -14.77 -6.96 2.27
CA THR A 126 -13.31 -6.93 2.41
C THR A 126 -12.62 -7.72 1.31
N GLY A 127 -11.45 -7.24 0.90
CA GLY A 127 -10.48 -7.96 0.10
C GLY A 127 -9.15 -8.05 0.87
N ASN A 128 -8.57 -9.25 0.95
CA ASN A 128 -7.29 -9.44 1.66
C ASN A 128 -6.33 -10.25 0.80
N ILE A 129 -5.04 -9.92 0.90
CA ILE A 129 -3.94 -10.66 0.26
C ILE A 129 -2.89 -10.99 1.33
N LEU A 130 -2.42 -12.22 1.33
CA LEU A 130 -1.21 -12.66 2.02
C LEU A 130 -0.15 -13.03 0.99
N MET A 131 0.98 -12.33 1.01
CA MET A 131 2.04 -12.43 0.01
C MET A 131 3.39 -12.72 0.65
N ASP A 132 4.16 -13.64 0.08
CA ASP A 132 5.56 -13.87 0.42
C ASP A 132 6.44 -12.72 -0.09
N ASN A 133 7.22 -12.12 0.79
CA ASN A 133 8.01 -10.93 0.44
C ASN A 133 9.18 -11.24 -0.49
N ALA A 134 9.77 -12.41 -0.39
CA ALA A 134 10.96 -12.76 -1.17
C ALA A 134 10.63 -13.03 -2.64
N THR A 135 9.45 -13.60 -2.90
CA THR A 135 9.09 -14.14 -4.21
C THR A 135 7.91 -13.44 -4.88
N GLY A 136 7.05 -12.74 -4.12
CA GLY A 136 5.78 -12.20 -4.63
C GLY A 136 4.66 -13.26 -4.75
N ARG A 137 4.88 -14.49 -4.28
CA ARG A 137 3.87 -15.56 -4.26
C ARG A 137 2.68 -15.15 -3.42
N ILE A 138 1.47 -15.27 -3.96
CA ILE A 138 0.24 -15.13 -3.19
C ILE A 138 -0.01 -16.46 -2.48
N LEU A 139 0.10 -16.45 -1.14
CA LEU A 139 -0.07 -17.65 -0.31
C LEU A 139 -1.54 -17.92 0.01
N GLY A 140 -2.34 -16.87 0.04
CA GLY A 140 -3.78 -16.93 0.29
C GLY A 140 -4.43 -15.57 0.09
N PHE A 141 -5.74 -15.55 -0.04
CA PHE A 141 -6.53 -14.34 -0.21
C PHE A 141 -7.96 -14.51 0.31
N ILE A 142 -8.63 -13.39 0.54
CA ILE A 142 -10.08 -13.30 0.80
C ILE A 142 -10.66 -12.42 -0.30
N GLY A 143 -11.56 -12.96 -1.11
CA GLY A 143 -12.22 -12.22 -2.20
C GLY A 143 -13.44 -11.43 -1.74
N GLY A 144 -14.03 -11.80 -0.61
CA GLY A 144 -15.21 -11.20 -0.01
C GLY A 144 -15.66 -12.00 1.20
N ARG A 145 -16.72 -11.56 1.87
CA ARG A 145 -17.22 -12.20 3.10
C ARG A 145 -18.03 -13.48 2.83
N ASN A 146 -18.71 -13.54 1.71
CA ASN A 146 -19.53 -14.69 1.33
C ASN A 146 -19.73 -14.76 -0.18
N PHE A 147 -19.14 -15.77 -0.83
CA PHE A 147 -19.23 -15.97 -2.28
C PHE A 147 -20.66 -16.19 -2.80
N ASP A 148 -21.52 -16.85 -2.01
CA ASP A 148 -22.90 -17.13 -2.42
C ASP A 148 -23.75 -15.85 -2.47
N ILE A 149 -23.35 -14.81 -1.74
CA ILE A 149 -24.03 -13.51 -1.70
C ILE A 149 -23.42 -12.55 -2.73
N ASN A 150 -22.09 -12.47 -2.77
CA ASN A 150 -21.34 -11.56 -3.64
C ASN A 150 -20.17 -12.31 -4.26
N GLN A 151 -20.17 -12.43 -5.59
CA GLN A 151 -19.11 -13.13 -6.34
C GLN A 151 -17.98 -12.21 -6.78
N ASN A 152 -18.10 -10.89 -6.53
CA ASN A 152 -17.03 -9.95 -6.82
C ASN A 152 -15.80 -10.25 -5.94
N ASN A 153 -14.67 -10.49 -6.59
CA ASN A 153 -13.41 -10.71 -5.87
C ASN A 153 -12.74 -9.37 -5.56
N HIS A 154 -13.01 -8.80 -4.38
CA HIS A 154 -12.50 -7.50 -3.96
C HIS A 154 -10.97 -7.45 -3.83
N ALA A 155 -10.30 -8.60 -3.70
CA ALA A 155 -8.84 -8.64 -3.66
C ALA A 155 -8.19 -8.37 -5.02
N PHE A 156 -8.84 -8.75 -6.13
CA PHE A 156 -8.27 -8.71 -7.48
C PHE A 156 -9.01 -7.78 -8.44
N ASN A 157 -10.34 -7.68 -8.32
CA ASN A 157 -11.20 -7.09 -9.35
C ASN A 157 -11.84 -5.75 -8.94
N ALA A 158 -11.69 -5.34 -7.66
CA ALA A 158 -12.24 -4.09 -7.19
C ALA A 158 -11.14 -3.02 -7.13
N ASP A 159 -11.14 -2.11 -8.10
CA ASP A 159 -10.28 -0.93 -8.05
C ASP A 159 -10.93 0.11 -7.12
N ARG A 160 -10.16 0.53 -6.11
CA ARG A 160 -10.58 1.46 -5.06
C ARG A 160 -9.50 2.49 -4.80
N GLN A 161 -9.90 3.69 -4.40
CA GLN A 161 -8.95 4.71 -3.96
C GLN A 161 -8.16 4.19 -2.76
N VAL A 162 -6.83 4.27 -2.86
CA VAL A 162 -5.93 3.66 -1.86
C VAL A 162 -5.69 4.53 -0.64
N GLY A 163 -6.13 5.79 -0.69
CA GLY A 163 -5.93 6.73 0.39
C GLY A 163 -4.47 6.82 0.83
N SER A 164 -4.27 7.07 2.10
CA SER A 164 -2.94 7.30 2.66
C SER A 164 -1.96 6.11 2.59
N THR A 165 -2.37 4.92 2.12
CA THR A 165 -1.43 3.82 1.89
C THR A 165 -0.46 4.11 0.74
N ILE A 166 -0.78 5.07 -0.13
CA ILE A 166 0.11 5.46 -1.23
C ILE A 166 1.33 6.28 -0.75
N LYS A 167 1.24 7.00 0.37
CA LYS A 167 2.25 7.94 0.85
C LYS A 167 3.66 7.37 0.97
N PRO A 168 3.87 6.18 1.57
CA PRO A 168 5.19 5.55 1.64
C PRO A 168 5.77 5.24 0.27
N ILE A 169 4.93 4.80 -0.66
CA ILE A 169 5.33 4.23 -1.95
C ILE A 169 5.59 5.34 -2.97
N SER A 170 4.69 6.35 -3.05
CA SER A 170 4.75 7.36 -4.10
C SER A 170 5.44 8.66 -3.68
N VAL A 171 5.57 8.93 -2.38
CA VAL A 171 6.11 10.21 -1.91
C VAL A 171 7.34 10.03 -1.04
N TYR A 172 7.20 9.44 0.14
CA TYR A 172 8.30 9.37 1.11
C TYR A 172 9.45 8.46 0.62
N GLY A 173 9.13 7.29 0.04
CA GLY A 173 10.11 6.40 -0.55
C GLY A 173 10.93 7.08 -1.65
N PRO A 174 10.31 7.61 -2.71
CA PRO A 174 11.01 8.39 -3.74
C PRO A 174 11.82 9.57 -3.20
N ALA A 175 11.27 10.35 -2.25
CA ALA A 175 11.97 11.51 -1.69
C ALA A 175 13.21 11.12 -0.86
N ILE A 176 13.15 10.01 -0.13
CA ILE A 176 14.31 9.44 0.59
C ILE A 176 15.33 8.89 -0.42
N ASP A 177 14.88 8.18 -1.44
CA ASP A 177 15.74 7.58 -2.47
C ASP A 177 16.50 8.63 -3.26
N GLN A 178 15.88 9.79 -3.51
CA GLN A 178 16.51 10.94 -4.16
C GLN A 178 17.32 11.83 -3.20
N GLY A 179 17.42 11.47 -1.91
CA GLY A 179 18.19 12.24 -0.92
C GLY A 179 17.56 13.58 -0.54
N ILE A 180 16.27 13.79 -0.83
CA ILE A 180 15.56 15.04 -0.54
C ILE A 180 15.27 15.16 0.95
N ILE A 181 14.93 14.06 1.60
CA ILE A 181 14.64 13.98 3.04
C ILE A 181 15.33 12.79 3.70
N GLY A 182 15.53 12.90 5.00
CA GLY A 182 15.85 11.78 5.90
C GLY A 182 14.71 11.54 6.90
N SER A 183 14.88 10.53 7.77
CA SER A 183 13.85 10.09 8.70
C SER A 183 13.36 11.17 9.68
N GLU A 184 14.23 12.12 10.03
CA GLU A 184 13.94 13.21 10.99
C GLU A 184 13.95 14.60 10.34
N SER A 185 13.93 14.69 9.01
CA SER A 185 13.77 15.96 8.29
C SER A 185 12.47 16.65 8.70
N ARG A 186 12.51 17.99 8.79
CA ARG A 186 11.35 18.78 9.20
C ARG A 186 10.47 19.12 8.00
N LEU A 187 9.17 18.98 8.18
CA LEU A 187 8.14 19.25 7.19
C LEU A 187 7.16 20.26 7.79
N ALA A 188 6.75 21.24 7.00
CA ALA A 188 5.74 22.21 7.42
C ALA A 188 4.37 21.52 7.54
N ASN A 189 3.72 21.70 8.69
CA ASN A 189 2.33 21.29 8.95
C ASN A 189 1.46 22.52 9.21
N TYR A 190 1.53 23.48 8.30
CA TYR A 190 0.75 24.72 8.32
C TYR A 190 -0.31 24.68 7.23
N PRO A 191 -1.49 25.29 7.44
CA PRO A 191 -2.55 25.34 6.43
C PRO A 191 -2.02 25.73 5.06
N THR A 192 -2.41 24.99 4.05
CA THR A 192 -2.05 25.21 2.64
C THR A 192 -3.22 24.82 1.75
N THR A 193 -3.23 25.29 0.50
CA THR A 193 -4.35 25.11 -0.41
C THR A 193 -3.93 24.44 -1.71
N TYR A 194 -4.89 23.79 -2.35
CA TYR A 194 -4.82 23.43 -3.75
C TYR A 194 -4.73 24.67 -4.64
N ALA A 195 -4.37 24.52 -5.89
CA ALA A 195 -4.34 25.60 -6.86
C ALA A 195 -5.71 26.28 -7.06
N ASP A 196 -6.81 25.55 -6.82
CA ASP A 196 -8.18 26.07 -6.88
C ASP A 196 -8.66 26.79 -5.60
N GLY A 197 -7.80 26.89 -4.58
CA GLY A 197 -8.06 27.57 -3.31
C GLY A 197 -8.71 26.71 -2.23
N ARG A 198 -9.10 25.46 -2.50
CA ARG A 198 -9.54 24.54 -1.45
C ARG A 198 -8.39 24.21 -0.50
N GLU A 199 -8.68 24.01 0.78
CA GLU A 199 -7.66 23.69 1.78
C GLU A 199 -7.29 22.20 1.76
N PHE A 200 -6.00 21.90 1.91
CA PHE A 200 -5.57 20.58 2.33
C PHE A 200 -5.84 20.42 3.82
N VAL A 201 -6.58 19.37 4.19
CA VAL A 201 -6.98 19.12 5.57
C VAL A 201 -6.34 17.84 6.08
N ASN A 202 -5.74 17.89 7.27
CA ASN A 202 -5.35 16.67 8.00
C ASN A 202 -6.60 16.03 8.65
N SER A 203 -6.56 14.72 8.87
CA SER A 203 -7.62 14.02 9.64
C SER A 203 -7.67 14.43 11.12
N THR A 204 -6.64 15.11 11.62
CA THR A 204 -6.51 15.61 12.99
C THR A 204 -5.75 16.93 13.02
N ASN A 205 -6.02 17.76 14.02
CA ASN A 205 -5.32 19.03 14.26
C ASN A 205 -4.10 18.88 15.19
N VAL A 206 -3.71 17.65 15.51
CA VAL A 206 -2.46 17.41 16.27
C VAL A 206 -1.30 17.99 15.49
N ASP A 207 -0.40 18.67 16.18
CA ASP A 207 0.81 19.29 15.60
C ASP A 207 0.55 20.23 14.40
N LEU A 208 -0.66 20.79 14.27
CA LEU A 208 -0.96 21.83 13.29
C LEU A 208 -0.23 23.15 13.65
N ASN A 209 0.13 23.93 12.67
CA ASN A 209 0.88 25.18 12.78
C ASN A 209 2.30 25.05 13.36
N GLN A 210 2.97 23.94 13.05
CA GLN A 210 4.36 23.72 13.41
C GLN A 210 5.12 22.88 12.36
N PHE A 211 6.43 22.76 12.53
CA PHE A 211 7.23 21.82 11.76
C PHE A 211 7.25 20.46 12.48
N VAL A 212 6.93 19.41 11.74
CA VAL A 212 6.92 18.02 12.23
C VAL A 212 8.05 17.23 11.58
N THR A 213 8.47 16.10 12.15
CA THR A 213 9.41 15.18 11.49
C THR A 213 8.70 14.33 10.44
N VAL A 214 9.43 13.79 9.47
CA VAL A 214 8.92 12.77 8.54
C VAL A 214 8.29 11.61 9.30
N ARG A 215 8.94 11.14 10.38
CA ARG A 215 8.41 10.08 11.25
C ARG A 215 7.05 10.46 11.85
N ASN A 216 6.94 11.66 12.42
CA ASN A 216 5.68 12.10 13.02
C ASN A 216 4.58 12.30 11.96
N ALA A 217 4.93 12.84 10.79
CA ALA A 217 4.00 12.99 9.68
C ALA A 217 3.40 11.66 9.21
N LEU A 218 4.21 10.60 9.17
CA LEU A 218 3.74 9.24 8.85
C LEU A 218 2.92 8.63 9.98
N ASN A 219 3.32 8.78 11.25
CA ASN A 219 2.63 8.23 12.41
C ASN A 219 1.20 8.74 12.55
N TRP A 220 0.97 10.00 12.21
CA TRP A 220 -0.35 10.63 12.19
C TRP A 220 -0.99 10.63 10.80
N SER A 221 -0.28 10.15 9.79
CA SER A 221 -0.75 10.15 8.41
C SER A 221 -1.15 11.54 7.89
N PHE A 222 -0.45 12.62 8.29
CA PHE A 222 -0.77 13.98 7.89
C PHE A 222 -0.78 14.17 6.37
N ASN A 223 -1.74 14.95 5.87
CA ASN A 223 -1.89 15.27 4.45
C ASN A 223 -1.01 16.46 4.03
N ILE A 224 -0.98 17.51 4.83
CA ILE A 224 -0.25 18.74 4.50
C ILE A 224 1.26 18.48 4.28
N PRO A 225 1.98 17.82 5.21
CA PRO A 225 3.40 17.57 5.02
C PRO A 225 3.72 16.74 3.78
N VAL A 226 2.89 15.73 3.44
CA VAL A 226 3.15 14.88 2.29
C VAL A 226 2.99 15.63 0.97
N VAL A 227 2.04 16.56 0.88
CA VAL A 227 1.87 17.43 -0.29
C VAL A 227 3.11 18.32 -0.48
N HIS A 228 3.66 18.91 0.58
CA HIS A 228 4.89 19.67 0.49
C HIS A 228 6.09 18.84 0.01
N VAL A 229 6.23 17.60 0.50
CA VAL A 229 7.31 16.69 0.04
C VAL A 229 7.12 16.34 -1.43
N ASN A 230 5.90 16.02 -1.85
CA ASN A 230 5.61 15.70 -3.25
C ASN A 230 5.89 16.88 -4.19
N ASN A 231 5.51 18.09 -3.79
CA ASN A 231 5.77 19.29 -4.57
C ASN A 231 7.28 19.57 -4.69
N GLU A 232 8.04 19.40 -3.60
CA GLU A 232 9.49 19.54 -3.64
C GLU A 232 10.17 18.46 -4.50
N LEU A 233 9.66 17.21 -4.46
CA LEU A 233 10.13 16.12 -5.30
C LEU A 233 9.91 16.45 -6.79
N ARG A 234 8.69 16.81 -7.18
CA ARG A 234 8.34 17.20 -8.55
C ARG A 234 9.20 18.36 -9.05
N LYS A 235 9.32 19.39 -8.23
CA LYS A 235 10.14 20.58 -8.53
C LYS A 235 11.61 20.22 -8.77
N LYS A 236 12.22 19.43 -7.87
CA LYS A 236 13.63 19.03 -8.00
C LYS A 236 13.90 18.14 -9.20
N MET A 237 12.94 17.28 -9.54
CA MET A 237 13.06 16.34 -10.65
C MET A 237 12.62 16.95 -11.98
N GLY A 238 11.86 18.06 -11.97
CA GLY A 238 11.32 18.69 -13.17
C GLY A 238 10.27 17.84 -13.90
N ASP A 239 9.58 16.96 -13.16
CA ASP A 239 8.61 16.00 -13.69
C ASP A 239 7.43 15.86 -12.71
N ASP A 240 6.24 16.28 -13.12
CA ASP A 240 5.02 16.20 -12.31
C ASP A 240 4.55 14.74 -12.09
N ASN A 241 4.96 13.82 -12.99
CA ASN A 241 4.69 12.40 -12.92
C ASN A 241 5.88 11.58 -12.40
N PHE A 242 6.89 12.21 -11.80
CA PHE A 242 8.15 11.56 -11.44
C PHE A 242 7.95 10.24 -10.66
N SER A 243 7.10 10.25 -9.65
CA SER A 243 6.86 9.05 -8.84
C SER A 243 6.25 7.91 -9.65
N TYR A 244 5.32 8.20 -10.56
CA TYR A 244 4.78 7.19 -11.45
C TYR A 244 5.84 6.69 -12.45
N ASN A 245 6.47 7.59 -13.18
CA ASN A 245 7.42 7.25 -14.24
C ASN A 245 8.63 6.44 -13.75
N HIS A 246 9.11 6.70 -12.53
CA HIS A 246 10.35 6.11 -12.02
C HIS A 246 10.17 5.01 -10.98
N TYR A 247 8.99 4.92 -10.34
CA TYR A 247 8.72 3.97 -9.25
C TYR A 247 7.45 3.14 -9.49
N LEU A 248 6.27 3.77 -9.59
CA LEU A 248 5.00 3.06 -9.61
C LEU A 248 4.81 2.21 -10.87
N SER A 249 5.22 2.72 -12.05
CA SER A 249 5.16 1.98 -13.32
C SER A 249 5.99 0.69 -13.28
N LYS A 250 7.09 0.67 -12.53
CA LYS A 250 7.93 -0.54 -12.33
C LYS A 250 7.29 -1.57 -11.41
N MET A 251 6.25 -1.16 -10.68
CA MET A 251 5.48 -2.02 -9.76
C MET A 251 4.08 -2.33 -10.28
N ASN A 252 3.86 -2.18 -11.60
CA ASN A 252 2.60 -2.47 -12.29
C ASN A 252 1.37 -1.68 -11.78
N TYR A 253 1.60 -0.47 -11.22
CA TYR A 253 0.48 0.43 -10.98
C TYR A 253 -0.10 0.89 -12.32
N PRO A 254 -1.44 1.04 -12.42
CA PRO A 254 -2.09 1.40 -13.67
C PRO A 254 -1.64 2.77 -14.18
N ALA A 255 -1.44 2.89 -15.48
CA ALA A 255 -1.17 4.17 -16.13
C ALA A 255 -2.40 5.09 -15.99
N SER A 256 -2.18 6.32 -15.54
CA SER A 256 -3.24 7.32 -15.40
C SER A 256 -2.64 8.72 -15.34
N ASP A 257 -3.28 9.68 -16.01
CA ASP A 257 -2.94 11.11 -15.89
C ASP A 257 -3.20 11.63 -14.46
N ALA A 258 -4.02 10.92 -13.70
CA ALA A 258 -4.33 11.27 -12.32
C ALA A 258 -3.11 11.26 -11.39
N TRP A 259 -2.01 10.57 -11.76
CA TRP A 259 -0.77 10.62 -11.01
C TRP A 259 -0.11 12.01 -10.97
N ALA A 260 -0.42 12.88 -11.95
CA ALA A 260 0.02 14.28 -11.96
C ALA A 260 -0.84 15.21 -11.08
N TYR A 261 -2.01 14.78 -10.64
CA TYR A 261 -2.91 15.63 -9.85
C TYR A 261 -2.32 15.95 -8.47
N GLU A 262 -2.72 17.10 -7.92
CA GLU A 262 -2.30 17.53 -6.57
C GLU A 262 -2.80 16.59 -5.46
N SER A 263 -3.90 15.86 -5.70
CA SER A 263 -4.48 14.86 -4.78
C SER A 263 -3.83 13.47 -4.86
N ALA A 264 -3.05 13.19 -5.91
CA ALA A 264 -2.40 11.88 -6.08
C ALA A 264 -1.60 11.43 -4.85
N PRO A 265 -0.79 12.30 -4.19
CA PRO A 265 -0.04 11.92 -2.99
C PRO A 265 -0.93 11.58 -1.78
N LEU A 266 -2.23 11.86 -1.84
CA LEU A 266 -3.21 11.54 -0.82
C LEU A 266 -3.95 10.23 -1.10
N GLY A 267 -3.76 9.64 -2.30
CA GLY A 267 -4.34 8.36 -2.68
C GLY A 267 -5.69 8.44 -3.38
N SER A 268 -5.91 9.50 -4.15
CA SER A 268 -7.10 9.64 -5.02
C SER A 268 -7.08 8.75 -6.25
N VAL A 269 -5.96 8.10 -6.54
CA VAL A 269 -5.84 7.14 -7.66
C VAL A 269 -6.30 5.76 -7.20
N GLU A 270 -7.03 5.07 -8.05
CA GLU A 270 -7.60 3.75 -7.77
C GLU A 270 -6.66 2.63 -8.19
N THR A 271 -6.64 1.56 -7.40
CA THR A 271 -6.03 0.28 -7.75
C THR A 271 -6.63 -0.83 -6.86
N ASN A 272 -6.31 -2.09 -7.18
CA ASN A 272 -6.79 -3.23 -6.42
C ASN A 272 -5.87 -3.61 -5.25
N VAL A 273 -6.37 -4.50 -4.39
CA VAL A 273 -5.67 -4.91 -3.16
C VAL A 273 -4.35 -5.62 -3.48
N VAL A 274 -4.31 -6.46 -4.50
CA VAL A 274 -3.08 -7.19 -4.86
C VAL A 274 -1.97 -6.24 -5.32
N THR A 275 -2.28 -5.24 -6.14
CA THR A 275 -1.30 -4.24 -6.61
C THR A 275 -0.77 -3.41 -5.45
N GLN A 276 -1.66 -2.93 -4.56
CA GLN A 276 -1.26 -2.13 -3.41
C GLN A 276 -0.42 -2.95 -2.40
N THR A 277 -0.77 -4.22 -2.18
CA THR A 277 0.02 -5.15 -1.36
C THR A 277 1.42 -5.35 -1.93
N ASN A 278 1.52 -5.51 -3.25
CA ASN A 278 2.77 -5.74 -3.95
C ASN A 278 3.72 -4.53 -3.90
N GLY A 279 3.19 -3.30 -3.82
CA GLY A 279 4.00 -2.10 -3.55
C GLY A 279 4.67 -2.14 -2.16
N PHE A 280 3.98 -2.64 -1.13
CA PHE A 280 4.55 -2.83 0.21
C PHE A 280 5.52 -4.02 0.27
N GLN A 281 5.24 -5.09 -0.47
CA GLN A 281 6.18 -6.21 -0.65
C GLN A 281 7.54 -5.70 -1.14
N ALA A 282 7.58 -4.76 -2.09
CA ALA A 282 8.83 -4.20 -2.58
C ALA A 282 9.64 -3.51 -1.46
N LEU A 283 8.98 -2.75 -0.58
CA LEU A 283 9.64 -2.15 0.59
C LEU A 283 10.13 -3.21 1.58
N ALA A 284 9.32 -4.22 1.87
CA ALA A 284 9.67 -5.32 2.77
C ALA A 284 10.82 -6.20 2.21
N ASN A 285 10.98 -6.25 0.89
CA ASN A 285 12.00 -7.01 0.18
C ASN A 285 13.20 -6.15 -0.25
N LYS A 286 13.69 -5.28 0.63
CA LYS A 286 14.88 -4.43 0.37
C LYS A 286 14.79 -3.56 -0.89
N GLY A 287 13.59 -3.12 -1.22
CA GLY A 287 13.30 -2.31 -2.40
C GLY A 287 13.17 -3.08 -3.71
N LYS A 288 13.26 -4.41 -3.67
CA LYS A 288 13.11 -5.27 -4.84
C LYS A 288 11.66 -5.71 -5.00
N TYR A 289 11.01 -5.21 -6.04
CA TYR A 289 9.68 -5.64 -6.46
C TYR A 289 9.75 -7.02 -7.09
N GLN A 290 8.91 -7.94 -6.63
CA GLN A 290 8.62 -9.22 -7.25
C GLN A 290 7.15 -9.19 -7.68
N LYS A 291 6.88 -9.34 -8.97
CA LYS A 291 5.49 -9.31 -9.46
C LYS A 291 4.66 -10.36 -8.74
N ALA A 292 3.53 -9.94 -8.17
CA ALA A 292 2.58 -10.84 -7.56
C ALA A 292 2.11 -11.91 -8.53
N TYR A 293 2.11 -13.17 -8.10
CA TYR A 293 1.64 -14.28 -8.91
C TYR A 293 0.97 -15.36 -8.07
N MET A 294 0.09 -16.13 -8.71
CA MET A 294 -0.58 -17.24 -8.06
C MET A 294 -0.59 -18.54 -8.88
N ILE A 295 0.02 -18.55 -10.06
CA ILE A 295 0.23 -19.75 -10.88
C ILE A 295 1.72 -20.06 -10.91
N GLU A 296 2.08 -21.18 -10.31
CA GLU A 296 3.46 -21.68 -10.29
C GLU A 296 3.82 -22.33 -11.63
N LYS A 297 2.90 -23.19 -12.12
CA LYS A 297 3.15 -24.02 -13.28
C LYS A 297 1.85 -24.47 -13.95
N ILE A 298 1.88 -24.59 -15.27
CA ILE A 298 0.83 -25.23 -16.07
C ILE A 298 1.47 -26.34 -16.88
N THR A 299 0.91 -27.54 -16.83
CA THR A 299 1.32 -28.69 -17.67
C THR A 299 0.14 -29.20 -18.48
N ASP A 300 0.41 -29.71 -19.69
CA ASP A 300 -0.58 -30.41 -20.50
C ASP A 300 -0.85 -31.85 -19.99
N ASN A 301 -1.79 -32.55 -20.60
CA ASN A 301 -2.15 -33.91 -20.25
C ASN A 301 -1.04 -34.96 -20.53
N SER A 302 0.02 -34.61 -21.26
CA SER A 302 1.21 -35.43 -21.50
C SER A 302 2.32 -35.13 -20.48
N GLY A 303 2.13 -34.16 -19.60
CA GLY A 303 3.11 -33.73 -18.61
C GLY A 303 4.13 -32.71 -19.14
N HIS A 304 3.97 -32.19 -20.38
CA HIS A 304 4.82 -31.13 -20.88
C HIS A 304 4.51 -29.81 -20.16
N VAL A 305 5.56 -29.05 -19.85
CA VAL A 305 5.44 -27.73 -19.22
C VAL A 305 4.98 -26.72 -20.27
N VAL A 306 3.78 -26.19 -20.11
CA VAL A 306 3.20 -25.10 -20.92
C VAL A 306 3.65 -23.75 -20.38
N TYR A 307 3.67 -23.62 -19.05
CA TYR A 307 4.13 -22.43 -18.34
C TYR A 307 4.82 -22.80 -17.03
N GLU A 308 5.85 -22.08 -16.69
CA GLU A 308 6.50 -22.12 -15.38
C GLU A 308 6.91 -20.70 -14.99
N HIS A 309 6.50 -20.28 -13.79
CA HIS A 309 6.83 -18.96 -13.29
C HIS A 309 8.35 -18.77 -13.19
N LYS A 310 8.81 -17.56 -13.47
CA LYS A 310 10.22 -17.16 -13.32
C LYS A 310 10.29 -15.90 -12.47
N ASP A 311 11.10 -15.96 -11.43
CA ASP A 311 11.36 -14.82 -10.57
C ASP A 311 12.23 -13.78 -11.29
N GLU A 312 11.58 -12.77 -11.86
CA GLU A 312 12.24 -11.63 -12.49
C GLU A 312 11.96 -10.38 -11.66
N GLY A 313 12.72 -10.20 -10.56
CA GLY A 313 12.53 -9.04 -9.68
C GLY A 313 13.20 -7.78 -10.21
N THR A 314 12.56 -6.64 -9.97
CA THR A 314 13.05 -5.30 -10.36
C THR A 314 13.42 -4.51 -9.11
N GLN A 315 14.65 -3.95 -9.06
CA GLN A 315 15.01 -3.01 -7.99
C GLN A 315 14.31 -1.68 -8.26
N VAL A 316 13.38 -1.30 -7.38
CA VAL A 316 12.58 -0.06 -7.48
C VAL A 316 13.14 1.01 -6.56
N TYR A 317 13.41 0.67 -5.31
CA TYR A 317 14.06 1.55 -4.33
C TYR A 317 15.44 1.00 -3.99
N SER A 318 16.38 1.87 -3.58
CA SER A 318 17.63 1.39 -3.00
C SER A 318 17.36 0.58 -1.72
N PRO A 319 18.21 -0.40 -1.37
CA PRO A 319 18.10 -1.10 -0.09
C PRO A 319 18.13 -0.16 1.12
N ALA A 320 18.91 0.92 1.05
CA ALA A 320 18.93 1.97 2.07
C ALA A 320 17.55 2.61 2.24
N THR A 321 16.91 3.03 1.14
CA THR A 321 15.56 3.62 1.15
C THR A 321 14.54 2.67 1.74
N ALA A 322 14.52 1.42 1.28
CA ALA A 322 13.56 0.43 1.77
C ALA A 322 13.72 0.19 3.29
N SER A 323 14.97 0.09 3.78
CA SER A 323 15.23 -0.12 5.20
C SER A 323 14.84 1.09 6.07
N ILE A 324 15.06 2.32 5.58
CA ILE A 324 14.60 3.55 6.24
C ILE A 324 13.07 3.61 6.26
N MET A 325 12.42 3.26 5.15
CA MET A 325 10.96 3.22 5.09
C MET A 325 10.38 2.19 6.07
N ASN A 326 10.97 1.00 6.18
CA ASN A 326 10.53 -0.01 7.16
C ASN A 326 10.71 0.48 8.60
N ASP A 327 11.79 1.20 8.91
CA ASP A 327 11.97 1.83 10.23
C ASP A 327 10.90 2.89 10.52
N LEU A 328 10.54 3.71 9.55
CA LEU A 328 9.46 4.69 9.65
C LEU A 328 8.08 4.00 9.79
N LEU A 329 7.80 2.97 8.99
CA LEU A 329 6.53 2.24 9.03
C LEU A 329 6.37 1.39 10.30
N ARG A 330 7.47 0.96 10.93
CA ARG A 330 7.45 0.35 12.27
C ARG A 330 6.88 1.33 13.28
N SER A 331 7.32 2.58 13.23
CA SER A 331 6.82 3.61 14.16
C SER A 331 5.33 3.92 13.96
N VAL A 332 4.78 3.75 12.76
CA VAL A 332 3.33 3.89 12.51
C VAL A 332 2.53 2.82 13.27
N VAL A 333 2.97 1.56 13.16
CA VAL A 333 2.30 0.43 13.84
C VAL A 333 2.47 0.52 15.36
N ASP A 334 3.67 0.88 15.83
CA ASP A 334 4.00 0.98 17.25
C ASP A 334 3.30 2.15 17.95
N SER A 335 3.11 3.28 17.27
CA SER A 335 2.43 4.45 17.84
C SER A 335 0.94 4.22 18.08
N ALA A 336 0.33 3.32 17.31
CA ALA A 336 -1.11 3.04 17.31
C ALA A 336 -2.01 4.29 17.12
N ASN A 337 -1.47 5.35 16.51
CA ASN A 337 -2.20 6.60 16.31
C ASN A 337 -3.31 6.47 15.26
N THR A 338 -3.12 5.59 14.27
CA THR A 338 -4.03 5.44 13.13
C THR A 338 -4.63 4.04 12.99
N THR A 339 -4.30 3.10 13.88
CA THR A 339 -4.83 1.73 13.85
C THR A 339 -4.77 1.05 15.21
N LYS A 340 -5.74 0.18 15.49
CA LYS A 340 -5.75 -0.70 16.68
C LYS A 340 -5.10 -2.06 16.43
N PHE A 341 -4.48 -2.29 15.27
CA PHE A 341 -3.91 -3.58 14.91
C PHE A 341 -2.98 -4.15 16.00
N LYS A 342 -1.88 -3.46 16.31
CA LYS A 342 -0.87 -3.96 17.25
C LYS A 342 -1.37 -4.06 18.69
N PRO A 343 -2.10 -3.08 19.25
CA PRO A 343 -2.72 -3.21 20.57
C PRO A 343 -3.67 -4.42 20.68
N THR A 344 -4.53 -4.62 19.67
CA THR A 344 -5.45 -5.77 19.63
C THR A 344 -4.69 -7.07 19.52
N LEU A 345 -3.69 -7.14 18.63
CA LEU A 345 -2.85 -8.32 18.47
C LEU A 345 -2.10 -8.67 19.76
N ALA A 346 -1.59 -7.67 20.49
CA ALA A 346 -0.93 -7.88 21.78
C ALA A 346 -1.88 -8.43 22.85
N GLY A 347 -3.16 -8.05 22.81
CA GLY A 347 -4.21 -8.62 23.66
C GLY A 347 -4.55 -10.06 23.32
N LEU A 348 -4.52 -10.42 22.02
CA LEU A 348 -4.83 -11.77 21.53
C LEU A 348 -3.63 -12.72 21.68
N ASN A 349 -2.46 -12.27 21.26
CA ASN A 349 -1.25 -13.08 21.18
C ASN A 349 0.00 -12.20 21.35
N PRO A 350 0.51 -12.01 22.58
CA PRO A 350 1.70 -11.18 22.83
C PRO A 350 2.95 -11.67 22.08
N HIS A 351 3.07 -12.99 21.86
CA HIS A 351 4.21 -13.56 21.14
C HIS A 351 4.19 -13.15 19.66
N LEU A 352 3.04 -13.26 18.99
CA LEU A 352 2.88 -12.79 17.62
C LEU A 352 3.03 -11.26 17.50
N ALA A 353 2.54 -10.50 18.49
CA ALA A 353 2.69 -9.05 18.52
C ALA A 353 4.16 -8.60 18.64
N SER A 354 5.07 -9.48 19.11
CA SER A 354 6.52 -9.21 19.21
C SER A 354 7.27 -9.36 17.89
N ALA A 355 6.64 -9.88 16.83
CA ALA A 355 7.19 -9.84 15.48
C ALA A 355 7.45 -8.39 15.05
N ASP A 356 8.36 -8.21 14.10
CA ASP A 356 8.74 -6.88 13.62
C ASP A 356 7.73 -6.35 12.59
N TRP A 357 6.61 -5.85 13.08
CA TRP A 357 5.52 -5.32 12.27
C TRP A 357 5.81 -3.91 11.78
N VAL A 358 5.67 -3.71 10.48
CA VAL A 358 5.67 -2.41 9.82
C VAL A 358 4.36 -2.25 9.05
N GLY A 359 3.87 -1.04 8.83
CA GLY A 359 2.61 -0.92 8.09
C GLY A 359 2.10 0.49 7.92
N LYS A 360 0.99 0.60 7.20
CA LYS A 360 0.31 1.87 6.93
C LYS A 360 -1.18 1.67 6.76
N THR A 361 -1.95 2.60 7.33
CA THR A 361 -3.39 2.73 7.09
C THR A 361 -3.67 3.63 5.90
N GLY A 362 -4.82 3.41 5.28
CA GLY A 362 -5.42 4.30 4.29
C GLY A 362 -6.89 4.52 4.60
N THR A 363 -7.34 5.73 4.36
CA THR A 363 -8.75 6.11 4.46
C THR A 363 -9.01 7.10 3.36
N THR A 364 -10.15 6.98 2.69
CA THR A 364 -10.59 7.91 1.66
C THR A 364 -11.61 8.90 2.22
N ASP A 365 -11.98 9.88 1.41
CA ASP A 365 -12.97 10.89 1.80
C ASP A 365 -14.29 10.22 2.23
N GLU A 366 -14.92 10.78 3.26
CA GLU A 366 -16.14 10.23 3.88
C GLU A 366 -15.98 8.81 4.41
N PHE A 367 -14.73 8.34 4.61
CA PHE A 367 -14.41 6.97 5.08
C PHE A 367 -14.96 5.85 4.17
N LYS A 368 -15.13 6.09 2.86
CA LYS A 368 -15.68 5.10 1.93
C LYS A 368 -14.81 3.85 1.78
N ASP A 369 -13.51 4.00 1.99
CA ASP A 369 -12.53 2.93 1.94
C ASP A 369 -11.65 2.97 3.19
N SER A 370 -11.46 1.82 3.81
CA SER A 370 -10.54 1.60 4.92
C SER A 370 -9.50 0.57 4.52
N TRP A 371 -8.23 0.97 4.54
CA TRP A 371 -7.09 0.13 4.19
C TRP A 371 -6.17 -0.07 5.38
N LEU A 372 -5.64 -1.28 5.50
CA LEU A 372 -4.51 -1.58 6.36
C LEU A 372 -3.58 -2.56 5.65
N ILE A 373 -2.31 -2.20 5.53
CA ILE A 373 -1.28 -3.08 5.01
C ILE A 373 -0.20 -3.18 6.07
N VAL A 374 0.11 -4.40 6.47
CA VAL A 374 1.16 -4.71 7.44
C VAL A 374 2.13 -5.73 6.86
N SER A 375 3.40 -5.58 7.17
CA SER A 375 4.44 -6.53 6.77
C SER A 375 5.28 -6.94 7.97
N THR A 376 5.77 -8.17 7.92
CA THR A 376 6.92 -8.65 8.68
C THR A 376 8.07 -8.91 7.70
N PRO A 377 9.27 -9.28 8.12
CA PRO A 377 10.35 -9.62 7.18
C PRO A 377 10.02 -10.73 6.18
N THR A 378 9.05 -11.59 6.47
CA THR A 378 8.69 -12.77 5.67
C THR A 378 7.49 -12.54 4.76
N VAL A 379 6.45 -11.89 5.24
CA VAL A 379 5.18 -11.75 4.52
C VAL A 379 4.60 -10.34 4.62
N THR A 380 3.79 -9.98 3.63
CA THR A 380 2.91 -8.81 3.65
C THR A 380 1.46 -9.26 3.65
N LEU A 381 0.67 -8.75 4.61
CA LEU A 381 -0.76 -8.99 4.77
C LEU A 381 -1.52 -7.68 4.62
N SER A 382 -2.53 -7.67 3.78
CA SER A 382 -3.33 -6.47 3.51
C SER A 382 -4.82 -6.69 3.70
N SER A 383 -5.53 -5.60 3.96
CA SER A 383 -6.98 -5.53 3.99
C SER A 383 -7.45 -4.22 3.36
N TRP A 384 -8.41 -4.34 2.48
CA TRP A 384 -9.36 -3.29 2.13
C TRP A 384 -10.72 -3.63 2.75
N ALA A 385 -11.43 -2.64 3.23
CA ALA A 385 -12.80 -2.76 3.71
C ALA A 385 -13.63 -1.56 3.26
N GLY A 386 -14.87 -1.81 2.83
CA GLY A 386 -15.80 -0.80 2.34
C GLY A 386 -17.12 -1.39 1.89
N HIS A 387 -18.11 -0.54 1.64
CA HIS A 387 -19.33 -0.99 0.98
C HIS A 387 -19.04 -1.36 -0.47
N ASP A 388 -19.71 -2.39 -0.97
CA ASP A 388 -19.58 -2.84 -2.37
C ASP A 388 -19.95 -1.71 -3.34
N LEU A 389 -21.05 -1.04 -3.11
CA LEU A 389 -21.36 0.26 -3.69
C LEU A 389 -20.80 1.36 -2.77
N PRO A 390 -19.84 2.18 -3.23
CA PRO A 390 -19.14 3.13 -2.38
C PRO A 390 -20.09 4.03 -1.58
N ALA A 391 -20.09 3.88 -0.26
CA ALA A 391 -20.88 4.67 0.67
C ALA A 391 -20.07 5.03 1.91
N PRO A 392 -20.39 6.17 2.57
CA PRO A 392 -19.70 6.59 3.78
C PRO A 392 -19.79 5.55 4.90
N MET A 393 -18.66 5.28 5.55
CA MET A 393 -18.55 4.55 6.80
C MET A 393 -18.32 5.54 7.97
N THR A 394 -18.23 5.02 9.19
CA THR A 394 -17.93 5.83 10.36
C THR A 394 -16.43 6.09 10.54
N MET A 395 -16.07 7.05 11.38
CA MET A 395 -14.67 7.35 11.75
C MET A 395 -13.93 6.14 12.34
N THR A 396 -14.65 5.13 12.84
CA THR A 396 -14.06 3.93 13.46
C THR A 396 -13.59 2.91 12.44
N SER A 397 -13.83 3.10 11.14
CA SER A 397 -13.51 2.13 10.09
C SER A 397 -12.03 1.69 10.10
N GLY A 398 -11.10 2.60 10.39
CA GLY A 398 -9.68 2.28 10.53
C GLY A 398 -9.37 1.39 11.75
N ASP A 399 -10.04 1.63 12.89
CA ASP A 399 -9.91 0.80 14.09
C ASP A 399 -10.58 -0.56 13.89
N ASN A 400 -11.76 -0.60 13.24
CA ASN A 400 -12.46 -1.83 12.92
C ASN A 400 -11.61 -2.74 12.01
N ASN A 401 -11.02 -2.18 10.97
CA ASN A 401 -10.12 -2.90 10.09
C ASN A 401 -8.87 -3.39 10.84
N GLY A 402 -8.30 -2.58 11.74
CA GLY A 402 -7.19 -2.97 12.60
C GLY A 402 -7.54 -4.15 13.53
N ASN A 403 -8.73 -4.14 14.13
CA ASN A 403 -9.24 -5.22 14.97
C ASN A 403 -9.46 -6.52 14.17
N TYR A 404 -10.08 -6.40 13.01
CA TYR A 404 -10.30 -7.52 12.09
C TYR A 404 -8.96 -8.15 11.66
N MET A 405 -8.02 -7.34 11.18
CA MET A 405 -6.70 -7.79 10.73
C MET A 405 -5.88 -8.45 11.84
N ALA A 406 -6.00 -7.99 13.09
CA ALA A 406 -5.33 -8.63 14.23
C ALA A 406 -5.87 -10.05 14.48
N ASN A 407 -7.18 -10.25 14.37
CA ASN A 407 -7.79 -11.57 14.49
C ASN A 407 -7.41 -12.49 13.32
N LEU A 408 -7.39 -11.96 12.09
CA LEU A 408 -6.93 -12.68 10.89
C LEU A 408 -5.47 -13.12 11.04
N ALA A 409 -4.57 -12.21 11.44
CA ALA A 409 -3.16 -12.52 11.66
C ALA A 409 -2.97 -13.57 12.76
N ASN A 410 -3.75 -13.48 13.84
CA ASN A 410 -3.69 -14.46 14.93
C ASN A 410 -4.18 -15.86 14.48
N ALA A 411 -5.24 -15.94 13.66
CA ALA A 411 -5.70 -17.21 13.08
C ALA A 411 -4.63 -17.83 12.17
N LEU A 412 -3.99 -17.01 11.32
CA LEU A 412 -2.91 -17.43 10.44
C LEU A 412 -1.67 -17.92 11.22
N TYR A 413 -1.34 -17.29 12.34
CA TYR A 413 -0.26 -17.75 13.21
C TYR A 413 -0.52 -19.17 13.77
N TYR A 414 -1.74 -19.47 14.18
CA TYR A 414 -2.07 -20.82 14.64
C TYR A 414 -2.07 -21.86 13.52
N ALA A 415 -2.34 -21.45 12.28
CA ALA A 415 -2.23 -22.33 11.11
C ALA A 415 -0.76 -22.60 10.73
N ASN A 416 0.10 -21.58 10.84
CA ASN A 416 1.52 -21.65 10.55
C ASN A 416 2.30 -20.68 11.45
N PRO A 417 2.86 -21.14 12.58
CA PRO A 417 3.60 -20.28 13.52
C PRO A 417 4.85 -19.59 12.95
N GLU A 418 5.47 -20.17 11.91
CA GLU A 418 6.66 -19.62 11.26
C GLU A 418 6.35 -18.53 10.24
N LEU A 419 5.08 -18.37 9.85
CA LEU A 419 4.62 -17.51 8.76
C LEU A 419 5.13 -16.06 8.89
N PHE A 420 5.07 -15.51 10.09
CA PHE A 420 5.40 -14.12 10.35
C PHE A 420 6.87 -13.90 10.77
N GLY A 421 7.72 -14.93 10.72
CA GLY A 421 9.15 -14.82 10.98
C GLY A 421 9.48 -14.18 12.33
N ILE A 422 8.80 -14.60 13.41
CA ILE A 422 9.02 -14.04 14.75
C ILE A 422 10.51 -14.18 15.14
N GLY A 423 11.11 -13.07 15.58
CA GLY A 423 12.55 -13.00 15.86
C GLY A 423 13.40 -12.45 14.72
N GLN A 424 12.89 -12.46 13.48
CA GLN A 424 13.53 -11.73 12.38
C GLN A 424 13.25 -10.23 12.49
N LYS A 425 14.13 -9.39 11.95
CA LYS A 425 14.03 -7.93 12.00
C LYS A 425 14.29 -7.30 10.63
N PHE A 426 13.60 -6.18 10.36
CA PHE A 426 14.00 -5.27 9.30
C PHE A 426 15.21 -4.47 9.79
N GLU A 427 16.39 -4.91 9.41
CA GLU A 427 17.64 -4.22 9.75
C GLU A 427 17.88 -3.04 8.80
N LEU A 428 18.50 -1.98 9.32
CA LEU A 428 18.97 -0.89 8.47
C LEU A 428 20.08 -1.40 7.54
N ASP A 429 19.94 -1.10 6.25
CA ASP A 429 20.95 -1.45 5.27
C ASP A 429 22.31 -0.78 5.62
N PRO A 430 23.44 -1.48 5.45
CA PRO A 430 24.76 -0.92 5.74
C PRO A 430 25.09 0.38 4.96
N SER A 431 24.45 0.62 3.82
CA SER A 431 24.64 1.86 3.03
C SER A 431 23.88 3.07 3.58
N VAL A 432 23.02 2.91 4.61
CA VAL A 432 22.30 4.01 5.25
C VAL A 432 23.29 4.98 5.91
N ILE A 433 23.17 6.25 5.54
CA ILE A 433 23.95 7.34 6.13
C ILE A 433 23.27 7.83 7.41
N LYS A 434 23.94 7.60 8.55
CA LYS A 434 23.48 8.05 9.86
C LYS A 434 24.02 9.46 10.14
N SER A 435 23.14 10.46 10.08
CA SER A 435 23.50 11.85 10.32
C SER A 435 23.01 12.31 11.69
N LYS A 436 23.91 12.89 12.50
CA LYS A 436 23.54 13.59 13.72
C LYS A 436 22.89 14.92 13.35
N VAL A 437 21.64 15.12 13.74
CA VAL A 437 20.83 16.30 13.41
C VAL A 437 20.31 16.99 14.66
N SER A 438 20.06 18.31 14.54
CA SER A 438 19.37 19.08 15.59
C SER A 438 17.90 18.71 15.63
N GLU A 439 17.34 18.49 16.82
CA GLU A 439 15.90 18.31 17.00
C GLU A 439 15.09 19.56 16.61
N PHE A 440 15.71 20.74 16.51
CA PHE A 440 15.01 21.94 16.07
C PHE A 440 14.82 21.97 14.55
N THR A 441 15.85 21.67 13.77
CA THR A 441 15.83 21.83 12.31
C THR A 441 15.75 20.53 11.53
N GLY A 442 16.07 19.38 12.15
CA GLY A 442 16.22 18.09 11.43
C GLY A 442 17.46 18.04 10.52
N GLU A 443 18.39 19.03 10.66
CA GLU A 443 19.58 19.21 9.85
C GLU A 443 20.84 19.18 10.74
N LYS A 444 22.04 19.12 10.16
CA LYS A 444 23.30 19.10 10.94
C LYS A 444 23.37 20.31 11.88
N PRO A 445 23.77 20.13 13.15
CA PRO A 445 23.87 21.22 14.10
C PRO A 445 24.78 22.36 13.60
N GLY A 446 24.37 23.60 13.87
CA GLY A 446 25.12 24.77 13.47
C GLY A 446 24.61 26.05 14.13
N SER A 447 25.23 27.19 13.83
CA SER A 447 24.78 28.51 14.23
C SER A 447 23.93 29.16 13.13
N ILE A 448 22.76 29.64 13.52
CA ILE A 448 21.82 30.36 12.64
C ILE A 448 21.67 31.79 13.17
N THR A 449 21.66 32.79 12.31
CA THR A 449 21.36 34.17 12.66
C THR A 449 19.95 34.53 12.22
N TYR A 450 19.15 35.03 13.14
CA TYR A 450 17.79 35.52 12.88
C TYR A 450 17.62 36.90 13.57
N ASN A 451 17.20 37.91 12.83
CA ASN A 451 17.01 39.29 13.34
C ASN A 451 18.20 39.78 14.20
N GLY A 452 19.43 39.49 13.78
CA GLY A 452 20.64 39.89 14.50
C GLY A 452 20.97 39.04 15.74
N ALA A 453 20.10 38.15 16.16
CA ALA A 453 20.39 37.21 17.23
C ALA A 453 20.97 35.90 16.67
N LYS A 454 22.01 35.38 17.32
CA LYS A 454 22.69 34.15 16.96
C LYS A 454 22.15 32.99 17.84
N PHE A 455 21.69 31.94 17.18
CA PHE A 455 21.21 30.73 17.82
C PHE A 455 22.19 29.60 17.58
N ASN A 456 22.43 28.82 18.60
CA ASN A 456 23.02 27.49 18.43
C ASN A 456 21.91 26.46 18.30
N THR A 457 21.89 25.75 17.18
CA THR A 457 20.91 24.70 16.91
C THR A 457 21.16 23.36 17.61
N PRO A 458 22.25 23.14 18.37
CA PRO A 458 22.52 21.84 18.97
C PRO A 458 21.99 21.65 20.38
N GLY A 459 20.85 22.22 20.76
CA GLY A 459 20.27 21.97 22.08
C GLY A 459 20.16 20.48 22.36
N LYS A 460 19.22 19.81 21.67
CA LYS A 460 19.12 18.35 21.60
C LYS A 460 19.38 17.87 20.17
N THR A 461 19.99 16.69 20.07
CA THR A 461 20.30 16.08 18.79
C THR A 461 19.82 14.65 18.74
N THR A 462 19.40 14.22 17.56
CA THR A 462 19.00 12.85 17.26
C THR A 462 19.74 12.34 16.02
N ILE A 463 19.54 11.07 15.67
CA ILE A 463 20.08 10.49 14.44
C ILE A 463 18.98 10.46 13.40
N SER A 464 19.27 11.02 12.24
CA SER A 464 18.43 10.93 11.04
C SER A 464 19.08 10.00 10.01
N TYR A 465 18.28 9.17 9.38
CA TYR A 465 18.72 8.20 8.38
C TYR A 465 18.48 8.75 6.98
N TYR A 466 19.49 8.66 6.12
CA TYR A 466 19.47 9.10 4.74
C TYR A 466 19.94 7.98 3.82
N ALA A 467 19.30 7.85 2.66
CA ALA A 467 19.76 6.92 1.63
C ALA A 467 20.89 7.50 0.78
N LYS A 468 21.01 8.85 0.75
CA LYS A 468 21.98 9.57 -0.09
C LYS A 468 22.38 10.89 0.59
N ASP A 469 23.62 11.34 0.37
CA ASP A 469 24.21 12.65 0.73
C ASP A 469 24.22 13.00 2.24
N GLY A 470 23.36 12.40 3.06
CA GLY A 470 23.22 12.72 4.48
C GLY A 470 22.52 14.06 4.74
N ALA A 471 22.46 14.48 6.02
CA ALA A 471 21.76 15.69 6.41
C ALA A 471 22.47 16.96 5.91
N PRO A 472 21.74 17.98 5.40
CA PRO A 472 22.28 19.29 5.09
C PRO A 472 22.69 20.05 6.36
N GLN A 473 23.43 21.16 6.19
CA GLN A 473 23.75 22.09 7.28
C GLN A 473 22.51 22.90 7.64
N SER A 474 22.28 23.13 8.94
CA SER A 474 21.17 23.95 9.40
C SER A 474 21.26 25.39 8.86
N THR A 475 20.13 25.85 8.35
CA THR A 475 19.93 27.21 7.87
C THR A 475 18.70 27.85 8.53
N TYR A 476 18.50 29.14 8.28
CA TYR A 476 17.28 29.82 8.74
C TYR A 476 16.02 29.17 8.13
N LYS A 477 16.06 28.83 6.85
CA LYS A 477 14.99 28.11 6.15
C LYS A 477 15.37 26.63 6.06
N PHE A 478 15.01 25.88 7.08
CA PHE A 478 15.22 24.44 7.18
C PHE A 478 13.98 23.66 6.73
N GLY A 479 14.19 22.41 6.37
CA GLY A 479 13.08 21.50 6.05
C GLY A 479 12.36 21.85 4.76
N ILE A 480 11.11 21.40 4.62
CA ILE A 480 10.31 21.51 3.39
C ILE A 480 8.94 22.14 3.68
N GLY A 481 8.49 23.02 2.77
CA GLY A 481 7.15 23.58 2.74
C GLY A 481 6.92 24.82 3.63
N GLY A 482 7.92 25.29 4.36
CA GLY A 482 7.80 26.48 5.20
C GLY A 482 7.76 27.77 4.38
N THR A 483 6.90 28.71 4.77
CA THR A 483 6.88 30.09 4.30
C THR A 483 7.75 30.97 5.18
N ASP A 484 8.10 32.19 4.71
CA ASP A 484 8.86 33.16 5.52
C ASP A 484 8.15 33.48 6.84
N SER A 485 6.84 33.54 6.84
CA SER A 485 6.03 33.75 8.06
C SER A 485 6.13 32.56 9.03
N ASN A 486 6.14 31.33 8.51
CA ASN A 486 6.29 30.12 9.34
C ASN A 486 7.66 30.10 10.03
N TYR A 487 8.73 30.41 9.31
CA TYR A 487 10.09 30.50 9.89
C TYR A 487 10.21 31.64 10.88
N ALA A 488 9.63 32.81 10.58
CA ALA A 488 9.63 33.95 11.50
C ALA A 488 8.93 33.60 12.83
N SER A 489 7.76 32.96 12.76
CA SER A 489 7.05 32.45 13.94
C SER A 489 7.85 31.41 14.72
N TYR A 490 8.42 30.43 14.02
CA TYR A 490 9.20 29.36 14.63
C TYR A 490 10.41 29.88 15.41
N TRP A 491 11.24 30.69 14.76
CA TRP A 491 12.42 31.28 15.38
C TRP A 491 12.09 32.32 16.44
N GLY A 492 11.03 33.09 16.24
CA GLY A 492 10.54 34.08 17.21
C GLY A 492 10.11 33.44 18.54
N ASN A 493 9.53 32.24 18.49
CA ASN A 493 9.18 31.47 19.69
C ASN A 493 10.41 30.88 20.43
N LEU A 494 11.51 30.66 19.73
CA LEU A 494 12.75 30.13 20.29
C LEU A 494 13.74 31.22 20.70
N ALA A 495 13.57 32.47 20.24
CA ALA A 495 14.41 33.62 20.62
C ALA A 495 14.35 33.82 22.14
N PRO A 496 15.50 33.98 22.83
CA PRO A 496 15.47 34.40 24.23
C PRO A 496 14.69 35.70 24.33
N ARG A 497 13.62 35.71 25.12
CA ARG A 497 12.94 36.96 25.45
C ARG A 497 13.99 37.90 26.02
N ALA A 498 14.22 39.05 25.39
CA ALA A 498 15.09 40.07 25.92
C ALA A 498 14.62 40.40 27.36
N THR A 499 15.43 40.07 28.33
CA THR A 499 15.18 40.55 29.69
C THR A 499 15.33 42.06 29.64
N THR A 500 14.23 42.77 29.63
CA THR A 500 14.20 44.22 29.87
C THR A 500 14.67 44.43 31.30
N ASN A 501 15.97 44.66 31.46
CA ASN A 501 16.51 45.20 32.70
C ASN A 501 15.96 46.63 32.83
N ASN A 502 14.82 46.79 33.46
CA ASN A 502 14.38 48.05 33.99
C ASN A 502 15.22 48.35 35.24
N ASN A 503 16.47 48.75 35.02
CA ASN A 503 17.21 49.47 36.04
C ASN A 503 16.66 50.92 36.10
N ASN A 504 15.51 51.09 36.72
CA ASN A 504 15.12 52.38 37.25
C ASN A 504 16.01 52.67 38.47
N ASN A 505 17.15 53.29 38.24
CA ASN A 505 17.90 53.97 39.25
C ASN A 505 17.05 55.16 39.74
N LYS A 506 16.35 54.98 40.84
CA LYS A 506 15.87 56.11 41.65
C LYS A 506 17.07 56.66 42.40
N ASN A 507 17.68 57.75 41.90
CA ASN A 507 18.46 58.67 42.68
C ASN A 507 17.55 59.34 43.71
N ASN A 508 17.67 58.93 44.97
CA ASN A 508 17.16 59.68 46.12
C ASN A 508 18.23 60.68 46.54
N ASP A 509 18.11 61.91 46.10
CA ASP A 509 18.80 63.04 46.70
C ASP A 509 18.20 63.31 48.06
N ASN A 510 18.94 62.96 49.10
CA ASN A 510 18.71 63.45 50.46
C ASN A 510 19.14 64.91 50.57
N LYS A 511 18.22 65.81 50.61
CA LYS A 511 18.48 67.12 51.19
C LYS A 511 18.06 67.12 52.68
N LYS A 512 19.05 67.19 53.53
CA LYS A 512 18.92 67.65 54.89
C LYS A 512 18.38 69.10 54.87
N ASN A 513 17.48 69.39 55.69
CA ASN A 513 17.32 70.73 56.31
C ASN A 513 17.00 70.56 57.76
N ASP A 514 17.85 71.27 58.51
CA ASP A 514 17.72 71.58 59.90
C ASP A 514 16.49 72.47 60.15
N ASN A 515 15.72 72.17 61.16
CA ASN A 515 15.26 72.95 62.30
C ASN A 515 14.21 72.18 63.07
#